data_002d39bbc88870fead7a08cfdcf8b3cc
#
_entry.id   002d39bbc88870fead7a08cfdcf8b3cc
#
_cell.length_a   1.000
_cell.length_b   1.000
_cell.length_c   1.000
_cell.angle_alpha   90.00
_cell.angle_beta   90.00
_cell.angle_gamma   90.00
#
_symmetry.space_group_name_H-M   'P 1'
#
loop_
_entity.id
_entity.type
_entity.pdbx_description
1 polymer ?
#
loop_
_entity_poly.entity_id
_entity_poly.type
_entity_poly.pdbx_seq_one_letter_code
_entity_poly.pdbx_strand_id
1 'polypeptide(L)'
;MTLLQMNYLVEIYRCGSMNKAAQNLFVSQSAVSAAIRELEEELGIRIFHRSNRGIALTEDGRELLALVTPLVERTRKIQNYYSERRVENRARLSISTQRYPFCAKAFVEFLHLLNEPRIEVSLKETDMSSVIEEVAAQQSDLGVLFVSDLTESFIRRILDSRNLEFFGLARLRPHVFLRRGHPLADCDSITPEELRAFPSVVFTQRESNLNYAEEAVVGTGADFNQVVYINDRATAYNVIAHTDCVSTGSGVLPKGYGDERLVAIPLSEQVGDMRLGYVKLRGIPLSEHGARFVDILKQIMAEIGEEI
;
A
#
# COMPACT_ATOMS: atom_id res chain seq x y z
N MET A 1 31.77 0.12 -10.28
CA MET A 1 30.70 1.03 -9.81
C MET A 1 30.49 0.83 -8.32
N THR A 2 30.49 1.91 -7.53
CA THR A 2 30.38 1.90 -6.06
C THR A 2 29.17 2.72 -5.60
N LEU A 3 28.67 2.42 -4.39
CA LEU A 3 27.59 3.22 -3.77
C LEU A 3 27.95 4.69 -3.60
N LEU A 4 29.24 5.00 -3.39
CA LEU A 4 29.72 6.36 -3.29
C LEU A 4 29.57 7.10 -4.62
N GLN A 5 29.96 6.47 -5.72
CA GLN A 5 29.80 7.02 -7.07
C GLN A 5 28.32 7.22 -7.44
N MET A 6 27.44 6.26 -7.06
CA MET A 6 26.00 6.40 -7.22
C MET A 6 25.43 7.58 -6.42
N ASN A 7 25.84 7.76 -5.17
CA ASN A 7 25.44 8.89 -4.36
C ASN A 7 25.89 10.24 -4.98
N TYR A 8 27.11 10.29 -5.53
CA TYR A 8 27.60 11.47 -6.22
C TYR A 8 26.76 11.80 -7.46
N LEU A 9 26.44 10.80 -8.27
CA LEU A 9 25.59 10.96 -9.45
C LEU A 9 24.21 11.56 -9.08
N VAL A 10 23.53 10.98 -8.09
CA VAL A 10 22.22 11.45 -7.64
C VAL A 10 22.29 12.88 -7.08
N GLU A 11 23.31 13.20 -6.28
CA GLU A 11 23.44 14.54 -5.69
C GLU A 11 23.83 15.61 -6.72
N ILE A 12 24.66 15.29 -7.73
CA ILE A 12 24.98 16.21 -8.83
C ILE A 12 23.70 16.55 -9.62
N TYR A 13 22.89 15.53 -9.94
CA TYR A 13 21.63 15.74 -10.63
C TYR A 13 20.70 16.65 -9.81
N ARG A 14 20.56 16.39 -8.53
CA ARG A 14 19.70 17.14 -7.61
C ARG A 14 20.11 18.62 -7.49
N CYS A 15 21.42 18.87 -7.45
CA CYS A 15 21.98 20.22 -7.29
C CYS A 15 22.18 20.97 -8.62
N GLY A 16 22.20 20.27 -9.75
CA GLY A 16 22.55 20.81 -11.07
C GLY A 16 24.00 21.31 -11.16
N SER A 17 24.86 20.97 -10.19
CA SER A 17 26.22 21.48 -10.09
C SER A 17 27.12 20.55 -9.28
N MET A 18 28.31 20.20 -9.83
CA MET A 18 29.32 19.41 -9.09
C MET A 18 29.86 20.13 -7.86
N ASN A 19 29.99 21.45 -7.91
CA ASN A 19 30.48 22.22 -6.76
C ASN A 19 29.47 22.20 -5.61
N LYS A 20 28.17 22.41 -5.90
CA LYS A 20 27.11 22.34 -4.88
C LYS A 20 26.98 20.92 -4.32
N ALA A 21 27.05 19.91 -5.17
CA ALA A 21 27.02 18.51 -4.73
C ALA A 21 28.19 18.19 -3.81
N ALA A 22 29.40 18.63 -4.14
CA ALA A 22 30.59 18.44 -3.31
C ALA A 22 30.45 19.13 -1.94
N GLN A 23 29.92 20.35 -1.90
CA GLN A 23 29.63 21.07 -0.65
C GLN A 23 28.60 20.31 0.22
N ASN A 24 27.49 19.85 -0.38
CA ASN A 24 26.46 19.10 0.35
C ASN A 24 26.97 17.77 0.91
N LEU A 25 27.92 17.15 0.19
CA LEU A 25 28.52 15.87 0.57
C LEU A 25 29.77 16.01 1.44
N PHE A 26 30.18 17.25 1.78
CA PHE A 26 31.37 17.55 2.56
C PHE A 26 32.66 16.96 1.99
N VAL A 27 32.79 16.99 0.65
CA VAL A 27 33.97 16.49 -0.07
C VAL A 27 34.53 17.54 -1.04
N SER A 28 35.74 17.33 -1.58
CA SER A 28 36.26 18.22 -2.61
C SER A 28 35.58 17.99 -3.96
N GLN A 29 35.44 19.06 -4.74
CA GLN A 29 34.90 18.98 -6.10
C GLN A 29 35.73 18.08 -7.02
N SER A 30 37.08 18.06 -6.80
CA SER A 30 38.00 17.20 -7.54
C SER A 30 37.70 15.71 -7.28
N ALA A 31 37.36 15.32 -6.04
CA ALA A 31 37.01 13.95 -5.69
C ALA A 31 35.70 13.54 -6.37
N VAL A 32 34.69 14.40 -6.36
CA VAL A 32 33.43 14.14 -7.05
C VAL A 32 33.65 13.99 -8.56
N SER A 33 34.42 14.89 -9.17
CA SER A 33 34.72 14.85 -10.60
C SER A 33 35.53 13.62 -11.03
N ALA A 34 36.50 13.20 -10.19
CA ALA A 34 37.28 11.98 -10.43
C ALA A 34 36.38 10.74 -10.35
N ALA A 35 35.57 10.62 -9.30
CA ALA A 35 34.67 9.48 -9.12
C ALA A 35 33.64 9.32 -10.25
N ILE A 36 33.12 10.42 -10.76
CA ILE A 36 32.18 10.38 -11.92
C ILE A 36 32.94 9.98 -13.19
N ARG A 37 34.16 10.46 -13.42
CA ARG A 37 34.97 10.07 -14.56
C ARG A 37 35.31 8.58 -14.54
N GLU A 38 35.72 8.05 -13.39
CA GLU A 38 35.95 6.61 -13.22
C GLU A 38 34.69 5.78 -13.52
N LEU A 39 33.52 6.26 -13.08
CA LEU A 39 32.24 5.62 -13.35
C LEU A 39 31.91 5.64 -14.85
N GLU A 40 32.13 6.76 -15.53
CA GLU A 40 31.96 6.90 -16.98
C GLU A 40 32.90 5.96 -17.76
N GLU A 41 34.16 5.86 -17.34
CA GLU A 41 35.17 4.98 -17.92
C GLU A 41 34.82 3.49 -17.71
N GLU A 42 34.39 3.11 -16.51
CA GLU A 42 33.99 1.75 -16.18
C GLU A 42 32.77 1.27 -17.00
N LEU A 43 31.78 2.16 -17.17
CA LEU A 43 30.53 1.84 -17.89
C LEU A 43 30.63 2.07 -19.40
N GLY A 44 31.68 2.73 -19.87
CA GLY A 44 31.88 3.08 -21.28
C GLY A 44 30.87 4.12 -21.82
N ILE A 45 30.28 4.93 -20.94
CA ILE A 45 29.26 5.93 -21.28
C ILE A 45 29.67 7.31 -20.81
N ARG A 46 29.00 8.33 -21.36
CA ARG A 46 29.04 9.69 -20.79
C ARG A 46 27.76 9.93 -20.00
N ILE A 47 27.89 10.28 -18.74
CA ILE A 47 26.75 10.52 -17.84
C ILE A 47 26.31 11.99 -17.94
N PHE A 48 27.29 12.89 -17.96
CA PHE A 48 27.04 14.32 -18.01
C PHE A 48 27.68 14.99 -19.23
N HIS A 49 26.99 15.98 -19.76
CA HIS A 49 27.58 16.96 -20.67
C HIS A 49 27.56 18.35 -20.04
N ARG A 50 28.59 19.13 -20.36
CA ARG A 50 28.68 20.54 -19.94
C ARG A 50 27.91 21.40 -20.91
N SER A 51 27.06 22.28 -20.43
CA SER A 51 26.40 23.30 -21.19
C SER A 51 26.67 24.69 -20.61
N ASN A 52 26.43 25.73 -21.37
CA ASN A 52 26.53 27.13 -20.92
C ASN A 52 25.56 27.44 -19.74
N ARG A 53 24.61 26.53 -19.46
CA ARG A 53 23.62 26.63 -18.38
C ARG A 53 23.94 25.73 -17.18
N GLY A 54 25.06 25.02 -17.19
CA GLY A 54 25.48 24.10 -16.13
C GLY A 54 25.68 22.67 -16.62
N ILE A 55 25.50 21.70 -15.73
CA ILE A 55 25.64 20.27 -16.00
C ILE A 55 24.27 19.71 -16.36
N ALA A 56 24.17 18.98 -17.45
CA ALA A 56 22.98 18.25 -17.86
C ALA A 56 23.30 16.77 -18.11
N LEU A 57 22.30 15.90 -17.87
CA LEU A 57 22.42 14.47 -18.16
C LEU A 57 22.37 14.19 -19.67
N THR A 58 23.17 13.24 -20.11
CA THR A 58 23.01 12.56 -21.39
C THR A 58 21.80 11.64 -21.38
N GLU A 59 21.48 10.94 -22.47
CA GLU A 59 20.46 9.91 -22.53
C GLU A 59 20.84 8.72 -21.64
N ASP A 60 22.06 8.19 -21.81
CA ASP A 60 22.64 7.13 -20.97
C ASP A 60 22.64 7.55 -19.47
N GLY A 61 22.97 8.82 -19.20
CA GLY A 61 22.96 9.36 -17.84
C GLY A 61 21.57 9.39 -17.20
N ARG A 62 20.50 9.62 -17.98
CA ARG A 62 19.12 9.55 -17.49
C ARG A 62 18.70 8.12 -17.19
N GLU A 63 19.05 7.17 -18.06
CA GLU A 63 18.77 5.76 -17.83
C GLU A 63 19.51 5.25 -16.59
N LEU A 64 20.80 5.54 -16.48
CA LEU A 64 21.60 5.16 -15.32
C LEU A 64 21.03 5.78 -14.03
N LEU A 65 20.65 7.06 -14.05
CA LEU A 65 20.05 7.72 -12.88
C LEU A 65 18.77 7.04 -12.43
N ALA A 66 17.91 6.65 -13.36
CA ALA A 66 16.66 5.94 -13.05
C ALA A 66 16.91 4.60 -12.35
N LEU A 67 17.96 3.87 -12.77
CA LEU A 67 18.36 2.60 -12.15
C LEU A 67 19.07 2.79 -10.79
N VAL A 68 19.88 3.83 -10.65
CA VAL A 68 20.71 4.08 -9.46
C VAL A 68 19.91 4.72 -8.32
N THR A 69 18.96 5.60 -8.62
CA THR A 69 18.19 6.32 -7.58
C THR A 69 17.53 5.39 -6.57
N PRO A 70 16.81 4.33 -6.97
CA PRO A 70 16.20 3.39 -6.02
C PRO A 70 17.22 2.68 -5.12
N LEU A 71 18.42 2.39 -5.63
CA LEU A 71 19.48 1.72 -4.87
C LEU A 71 20.05 2.65 -3.78
N VAL A 72 20.31 3.91 -4.14
CA VAL A 72 20.77 4.94 -3.20
C VAL A 72 19.72 5.18 -2.10
N GLU A 73 18.46 5.31 -2.48
CA GLU A 73 17.37 5.50 -1.51
C GLU A 73 17.23 4.29 -0.57
N ARG A 74 17.35 3.08 -1.10
CA ARG A 74 17.29 1.85 -0.31
C ARG A 74 18.46 1.77 0.68
N THR A 75 19.66 2.15 0.25
CA THR A 75 20.83 2.20 1.13
C THR A 75 20.67 3.24 2.24
N ARG A 76 20.16 4.44 1.93
CA ARG A 76 19.86 5.47 2.93
C ARG A 76 18.83 4.97 3.96
N LYS A 77 17.79 4.27 3.51
CA LYS A 77 16.79 3.65 4.41
C LYS A 77 17.44 2.65 5.36
N ILE A 78 18.35 1.80 4.88
CA ILE A 78 19.09 0.86 5.71
C ILE A 78 19.95 1.60 6.74
N GLN A 79 20.69 2.62 6.31
CA GLN A 79 21.53 3.42 7.21
C GLN A 79 20.71 4.13 8.28
N ASN A 80 19.58 4.75 7.88
CA ASN A 80 18.67 5.40 8.81
C ASN A 80 18.06 4.39 9.79
N TYR A 81 17.61 3.22 9.30
CA TYR A 81 17.08 2.16 10.16
C TYR A 81 18.02 1.75 11.27
N TYR A 82 19.31 1.60 10.97
CA TYR A 82 20.32 1.21 11.98
C TYR A 82 20.86 2.37 12.79
N SER A 83 20.95 3.59 12.25
CA SER A 83 21.35 4.78 13.02
C SER A 83 20.27 5.18 14.01
N GLU A 84 19.00 5.06 13.64
CA GLU A 84 17.86 5.35 14.51
C GLU A 84 17.62 4.29 15.58
N ARG A 85 18.04 3.03 15.36
CA ARG A 85 18.07 1.98 16.40
C ARG A 85 19.04 2.31 17.55
N ARG A 86 20.03 3.16 17.31
CA ARG A 86 20.94 3.65 18.35
C ARG A 86 20.40 4.82 19.17
N VAL A 87 19.31 5.45 18.71
CA VAL A 87 18.62 6.54 19.42
C VAL A 87 17.35 5.96 20.05
N GLU A 88 17.47 5.72 21.34
CA GLU A 88 16.52 5.16 22.30
C GLU A 88 15.03 5.44 22.04
N ASN A 89 14.21 4.39 22.25
CA ASN A 89 12.75 4.44 22.49
C ASN A 89 11.90 5.25 21.48
N ARG A 90 11.92 4.85 20.20
CA ARG A 90 11.00 5.39 19.20
C ARG A 90 10.12 4.27 18.61
N ALA A 91 8.81 4.39 18.74
CA ALA A 91 7.89 3.54 18.01
C ALA A 91 7.84 3.97 16.55
N ARG A 92 8.15 3.05 15.63
CA ARG A 92 8.04 3.26 14.19
C ARG A 92 7.30 2.11 13.54
N LEU A 93 6.26 2.43 12.77
CA LEU A 93 5.51 1.46 11.98
C LEU A 93 4.78 2.17 10.85
N SER A 94 4.93 1.68 9.64
CA SER A 94 4.19 2.16 8.47
C SER A 94 3.36 1.02 7.88
N ILE A 95 2.07 1.24 7.72
CA ILE A 95 1.10 0.25 7.27
C ILE A 95 0.35 0.80 6.06
N SER A 96 0.27 0.01 4.98
CA SER A 96 -0.65 0.25 3.87
C SER A 96 -1.80 -0.75 3.95
N THR A 97 -3.01 -0.33 3.65
CA THR A 97 -4.17 -1.22 3.68
C THR A 97 -5.17 -0.83 2.60
N GLN A 98 -5.95 -1.80 2.13
CA GLN A 98 -7.17 -1.46 1.45
C GLN A 98 -8.13 -0.78 2.45
N ARG A 99 -9.24 -0.26 2.00
CA ARG A 99 -10.14 0.62 2.79
C ARG A 99 -10.99 -0.15 3.79
N TYR A 100 -10.36 -0.71 4.84
CA TYR A 100 -11.00 -1.53 5.85
C TYR A 100 -11.20 -0.80 7.19
N PRO A 101 -12.45 -0.64 7.69
CA PRO A 101 -12.72 -0.03 8.99
C PRO A 101 -12.02 -0.74 10.15
N PHE A 102 -11.88 -2.07 10.07
CA PHE A 102 -11.21 -2.86 11.11
C PHE A 102 -9.70 -2.59 11.18
N CYS A 103 -9.06 -2.17 10.08
CA CYS A 103 -7.66 -1.72 10.13
C CYS A 103 -7.53 -0.41 10.89
N ALA A 104 -8.50 0.50 10.76
CA ALA A 104 -8.53 1.73 11.56
C ALA A 104 -8.75 1.42 13.05
N LYS A 105 -9.65 0.47 13.39
CA LYS A 105 -9.82 -0.02 14.77
C LYS A 105 -8.50 -0.58 15.31
N ALA A 106 -7.87 -1.49 14.57
CA ALA A 106 -6.59 -2.10 14.97
C ALA A 106 -5.50 -1.03 15.18
N PHE A 107 -5.44 -0.01 14.33
CA PHE A 107 -4.46 1.05 14.46
C PHE A 107 -4.69 1.92 15.70
N VAL A 108 -5.93 2.24 16.03
CA VAL A 108 -6.28 2.98 17.27
C VAL A 108 -5.92 2.15 18.50
N GLU A 109 -6.26 0.85 18.53
CA GLU A 109 -5.88 -0.04 19.64
C GLU A 109 -4.36 -0.14 19.77
N PHE A 110 -3.65 -0.25 18.63
CA PHE A 110 -2.19 -0.24 18.62
C PHE A 110 -1.62 1.07 19.21
N LEU A 111 -2.18 2.23 18.86
CA LEU A 111 -1.75 3.52 19.41
C LEU A 111 -1.90 3.59 20.93
N HIS A 112 -2.95 3.02 21.49
CA HIS A 112 -3.17 2.98 22.94
C HIS A 112 -2.15 2.12 23.70
N LEU A 113 -1.49 1.20 23.01
CA LEU A 113 -0.46 0.32 23.60
C LEU A 113 0.96 0.91 23.50
N LEU A 114 1.13 2.04 22.81
CA LEU A 114 2.44 2.68 22.66
C LEU A 114 2.77 3.48 23.92
N ASN A 115 3.94 3.24 24.47
CA ASN A 115 4.47 3.95 25.67
C ASN A 115 5.80 4.66 25.35
N GLU A 116 6.24 4.66 24.11
CA GLU A 116 7.48 5.26 23.68
C GLU A 116 7.38 6.80 23.67
N PRO A 117 8.43 7.53 24.10
CA PRO A 117 8.42 8.99 24.14
C PRO A 117 8.40 9.65 22.76
N ARG A 118 8.73 8.88 21.70
CA ARG A 118 8.66 9.31 20.31
C ARG A 118 7.90 8.28 19.48
N ILE A 119 6.89 8.74 18.75
CA ILE A 119 6.02 7.91 17.92
C ILE A 119 6.04 8.46 16.49
N GLU A 120 6.35 7.59 15.53
CA GLU A 120 6.23 7.84 14.09
C GLU A 120 5.58 6.63 13.45
N VAL A 121 4.26 6.62 13.44
CA VAL A 121 3.47 5.52 12.89
C VAL A 121 2.47 6.06 11.88
N SER A 122 2.20 5.29 10.84
CA SER A 122 1.28 5.68 9.77
C SER A 122 0.39 4.51 9.35
N LEU A 123 -0.86 4.83 9.05
CA LEU A 123 -1.81 3.96 8.37
C LEU A 123 -2.28 4.67 7.10
N LYS A 124 -2.07 4.05 5.95
CA LYS A 124 -2.49 4.56 4.66
C LYS A 124 -3.53 3.63 4.04
N GLU A 125 -4.74 4.17 3.82
CA GLU A 125 -5.77 3.48 3.05
C GLU A 125 -5.57 3.75 1.55
N THR A 126 -5.47 2.70 0.72
CA THR A 126 -5.23 2.80 -0.72
C THR A 126 -5.79 1.59 -1.47
N ASP A 127 -5.48 1.46 -2.76
CA ASP A 127 -5.82 0.29 -3.59
C ASP A 127 -4.80 -0.86 -3.42
N MET A 128 -5.17 -2.07 -3.81
CA MET A 128 -4.34 -3.28 -3.69
C MET A 128 -2.98 -3.13 -4.39
N SER A 129 -2.94 -2.54 -5.57
CA SER A 129 -1.71 -2.33 -6.33
C SER A 129 -0.72 -1.46 -5.56
N SER A 130 -1.23 -0.34 -5.02
CA SER A 130 -0.44 0.57 -4.20
C SER A 130 0.03 -0.08 -2.90
N VAL A 131 -0.81 -0.90 -2.24
CA VAL A 131 -0.37 -1.68 -1.05
C VAL A 131 0.82 -2.57 -1.40
N ILE A 132 0.73 -3.33 -2.49
CA ILE A 132 1.80 -4.23 -2.93
C ILE A 132 3.08 -3.45 -3.28
N GLU A 133 2.95 -2.36 -4.02
CA GLU A 133 4.10 -1.52 -4.42
C GLU A 133 4.78 -0.86 -3.21
N GLU A 134 4.02 -0.33 -2.26
CA GLU A 134 4.56 0.32 -1.07
C GLU A 134 5.32 -0.64 -0.16
N VAL A 135 4.80 -1.87 0.02
CA VAL A 135 5.52 -2.89 0.79
C VAL A 135 6.77 -3.36 0.05
N ALA A 136 6.69 -3.60 -1.27
CA ALA A 136 7.84 -3.99 -2.08
C ALA A 136 8.94 -2.91 -2.09
N ALA A 137 8.56 -1.63 -2.15
CA ALA A 137 9.45 -0.48 -2.07
C ALA A 137 9.91 -0.15 -0.63
N GLN A 138 9.45 -0.89 0.37
CA GLN A 138 9.70 -0.62 1.80
C GLN A 138 9.26 0.78 2.25
N GLN A 139 8.22 1.32 1.63
CA GLN A 139 7.53 2.52 2.10
C GLN A 139 6.55 2.19 3.22
N SER A 140 6.05 0.95 3.22
CA SER A 140 5.29 0.36 4.32
C SER A 140 5.99 -0.91 4.81
N ASP A 141 5.97 -1.14 6.12
CA ASP A 141 6.56 -2.31 6.78
C ASP A 141 5.73 -3.56 6.53
N LEU A 142 4.41 -3.38 6.43
CA LEU A 142 3.44 -4.41 6.08
C LEU A 142 2.25 -3.82 5.34
N GLY A 143 1.56 -4.67 4.59
CA GLY A 143 0.33 -4.33 3.87
C GLY A 143 -0.81 -5.25 4.27
N VAL A 144 -2.04 -4.75 4.34
CA VAL A 144 -3.23 -5.56 4.59
C VAL A 144 -4.10 -5.57 3.33
N LEU A 145 -4.36 -6.75 2.82
CA LEU A 145 -5.16 -6.96 1.60
C LEU A 145 -5.91 -8.30 1.67
N PHE A 146 -6.82 -8.52 0.76
CA PHE A 146 -7.49 -9.80 0.61
C PHE A 146 -7.07 -10.52 -0.69
N VAL A 147 -7.29 -11.82 -0.69
CA VAL A 147 -7.14 -12.69 -1.86
C VAL A 147 -8.40 -13.55 -1.97
N SER A 148 -9.04 -13.57 -3.12
CA SER A 148 -10.17 -14.48 -3.37
C SER A 148 -9.70 -15.80 -3.98
N ASP A 149 -10.51 -16.84 -3.86
CA ASP A 149 -10.20 -18.14 -4.48
C ASP A 149 -10.05 -18.02 -6.02
N LEU A 150 -10.74 -17.06 -6.64
CA LEU A 150 -10.64 -16.78 -8.08
C LEU A 150 -9.33 -16.10 -8.47
N THR A 151 -8.78 -15.27 -7.60
CA THR A 151 -7.63 -14.41 -7.92
C THR A 151 -6.33 -14.86 -7.27
N GLU A 152 -6.37 -15.85 -6.39
CA GLU A 152 -5.22 -16.29 -5.60
C GLU A 152 -3.97 -16.60 -6.44
N SER A 153 -4.12 -17.41 -7.47
CA SER A 153 -2.97 -17.82 -8.29
C SER A 153 -2.33 -16.63 -9.03
N PHE A 154 -3.13 -15.64 -9.40
CA PHE A 154 -2.68 -14.42 -10.05
C PHE A 154 -1.97 -13.50 -9.05
N ILE A 155 -2.61 -13.22 -7.91
CA ILE A 155 -2.03 -12.38 -6.86
C ILE A 155 -0.74 -12.98 -6.30
N ARG A 156 -0.68 -14.30 -6.07
CA ARG A 156 0.53 -14.98 -5.60
C ARG A 156 1.71 -14.78 -6.55
N ARG A 157 1.50 -14.88 -7.87
CA ARG A 157 2.57 -14.62 -8.85
C ARG A 157 3.09 -13.18 -8.76
N ILE A 158 2.20 -12.21 -8.57
CA ILE A 158 2.59 -10.81 -8.40
C ILE A 158 3.40 -10.63 -7.11
N LEU A 159 2.94 -11.18 -5.99
CA LEU A 159 3.65 -11.12 -4.72
C LEU A 159 5.03 -11.76 -4.82
N ASP A 160 5.13 -12.94 -5.45
CA ASP A 160 6.41 -13.64 -5.67
C ASP A 160 7.36 -12.80 -6.53
N SER A 161 6.87 -12.18 -7.62
CA SER A 161 7.68 -11.30 -8.48
C SER A 161 8.19 -10.06 -7.76
N ARG A 162 7.53 -9.63 -6.70
CA ARG A 162 7.89 -8.48 -5.86
C ARG A 162 8.60 -8.88 -4.56
N ASN A 163 8.96 -10.16 -4.42
CA ASN A 163 9.60 -10.72 -3.22
C ASN A 163 8.79 -10.51 -1.95
N LEU A 164 7.46 -10.65 -2.04
CA LEU A 164 6.53 -10.54 -0.91
C LEU A 164 6.01 -11.91 -0.48
N GLU A 165 5.60 -12.01 0.78
CA GLU A 165 4.93 -13.17 1.36
C GLU A 165 3.56 -12.75 1.90
N PHE A 166 2.53 -13.57 1.63
CA PHE A 166 1.18 -13.37 2.15
C PHE A 166 0.90 -14.34 3.31
N PHE A 167 0.35 -13.80 4.39
CA PHE A 167 -0.06 -14.53 5.57
C PHE A 167 -1.56 -14.32 5.80
N GLY A 168 -2.34 -15.41 5.75
CA GLY A 168 -3.78 -15.38 6.01
C GLY A 168 -4.09 -15.05 7.46
N LEU A 169 -5.11 -14.23 7.67
CA LEU A 169 -5.66 -13.86 8.99
C LEU A 169 -7.06 -14.43 9.21
N ALA A 170 -7.94 -14.28 8.22
CA ALA A 170 -9.32 -14.74 8.30
C ALA A 170 -9.88 -15.11 6.92
N ARG A 171 -10.90 -15.96 6.90
CA ARG A 171 -11.80 -16.14 5.76
C ARG A 171 -13.06 -15.34 6.00
N LEU A 172 -13.47 -14.54 5.04
CA LEU A 172 -14.63 -13.68 5.11
C LEU A 172 -15.52 -13.96 3.91
N ARG A 173 -16.80 -13.95 4.12
CA ARG A 173 -17.79 -13.97 3.04
C ARG A 173 -17.93 -12.53 2.50
N PRO A 174 -17.98 -12.31 1.18
CA PRO A 174 -18.27 -11.00 0.64
C PRO A 174 -19.68 -10.53 1.05
N HIS A 175 -19.79 -9.23 1.35
CA HIS A 175 -21.04 -8.58 1.74
C HIS A 175 -21.30 -7.35 0.89
N VAL A 176 -22.55 -6.93 0.91
CA VAL A 176 -23.01 -5.66 0.36
C VAL A 176 -23.23 -4.67 1.49
N PHE A 177 -22.64 -3.50 1.39
CA PHE A 177 -22.93 -2.36 2.26
C PHE A 177 -24.04 -1.52 1.68
N LEU A 178 -25.06 -1.26 2.46
CA LEU A 178 -26.20 -0.46 2.09
C LEU A 178 -26.79 0.26 3.32
N ARG A 179 -27.61 1.29 3.11
CA ARG A 179 -28.26 2.01 4.23
C ARG A 179 -29.31 1.13 4.90
N ARG A 180 -29.57 1.35 6.20
CA ARG A 180 -30.56 0.58 6.99
C ARG A 180 -31.98 0.56 6.39
N GLY A 181 -32.39 1.60 5.70
CA GLY A 181 -33.71 1.66 5.07
C GLY A 181 -33.69 1.35 3.57
N HIS A 182 -32.65 0.66 3.06
CA HIS A 182 -32.56 0.25 1.68
C HIS A 182 -33.56 -0.88 1.38
N PRO A 183 -34.13 -1.00 0.15
CA PRO A 183 -35.06 -2.08 -0.21
C PRO A 183 -34.54 -3.49 0.05
N LEU A 184 -33.23 -3.70 0.03
CA LEU A 184 -32.59 -5.00 0.28
C LEU A 184 -32.05 -5.15 1.73
N ALA A 185 -32.33 -4.21 2.64
CA ALA A 185 -31.74 -4.23 3.98
C ALA A 185 -32.21 -5.40 4.87
N ASP A 186 -33.39 -5.92 4.60
CA ASP A 186 -34.01 -6.99 5.37
C ASP A 186 -33.83 -8.39 4.71
N CYS A 187 -33.01 -8.48 3.65
CA CYS A 187 -32.68 -9.77 3.01
C CYS A 187 -31.66 -10.54 3.83
N ASP A 188 -31.79 -11.87 3.92
CA ASP A 188 -30.79 -12.75 4.53
C ASP A 188 -29.51 -12.85 3.68
N SER A 189 -29.63 -12.73 2.37
CA SER A 189 -28.53 -12.68 1.42
C SER A 189 -28.97 -11.99 0.12
N ILE A 190 -28.02 -11.45 -0.64
CA ILE A 190 -28.28 -10.70 -1.87
C ILE A 190 -27.53 -11.38 -3.01
N THR A 191 -28.21 -11.55 -4.15
CA THR A 191 -27.59 -12.05 -5.39
C THR A 191 -26.99 -10.92 -6.21
N PRO A 192 -25.99 -11.20 -7.05
CA PRO A 192 -25.43 -10.20 -7.98
C PRO A 192 -26.48 -9.61 -8.94
N GLU A 193 -27.49 -10.38 -9.31
CA GLU A 193 -28.59 -9.93 -10.16
C GLU A 193 -29.45 -8.86 -9.50
N GLU A 194 -29.75 -9.02 -8.20
CA GLU A 194 -30.52 -8.04 -7.43
C GLU A 194 -29.78 -6.71 -7.29
N LEU A 195 -28.44 -6.75 -7.24
CA LEU A 195 -27.60 -5.55 -7.15
C LEU A 195 -27.64 -4.68 -8.40
N ARG A 196 -27.89 -5.26 -9.58
CA ARG A 196 -27.95 -4.52 -10.86
C ARG A 196 -29.04 -3.44 -10.91
N ALA A 197 -30.04 -3.54 -10.05
CA ALA A 197 -31.11 -2.56 -9.95
C ALA A 197 -30.68 -1.25 -9.28
N PHE A 198 -29.51 -1.23 -8.64
CA PHE A 198 -29.03 -0.11 -7.82
C PHE A 198 -27.68 0.43 -8.32
N PRO A 199 -27.40 1.73 -8.14
CA PRO A 199 -26.09 2.28 -8.44
C PRO A 199 -25.00 1.69 -7.53
N SER A 200 -23.86 1.34 -8.10
CA SER A 200 -22.72 0.82 -7.35
C SER A 200 -21.71 1.93 -7.02
N VAL A 201 -21.31 2.05 -5.76
CA VAL A 201 -20.16 2.84 -5.35
C VAL A 201 -18.90 2.01 -5.48
N VAL A 202 -17.98 2.48 -6.31
CA VAL A 202 -16.70 1.83 -6.59
C VAL A 202 -15.57 2.80 -6.25
N PHE A 203 -14.52 2.29 -5.62
CA PHE A 203 -13.35 3.11 -5.35
C PHE A 203 -12.54 3.33 -6.63
N THR A 204 -12.19 4.60 -6.88
CA THR A 204 -11.28 4.92 -7.98
C THR A 204 -9.94 4.24 -7.74
N GLN A 205 -9.50 3.48 -8.72
CA GLN A 205 -8.26 2.73 -8.69
C GLN A 205 -7.32 3.26 -9.77
N ARG A 206 -6.01 3.10 -9.59
CA ARG A 206 -5.06 3.35 -10.66
C ARG A 206 -5.27 2.31 -11.76
N GLU A 207 -5.07 2.70 -13.01
CA GLU A 207 -5.12 1.77 -14.14
C GLU A 207 -4.05 0.68 -13.95
N SER A 208 -4.46 -0.49 -13.49
CA SER A 208 -3.62 -1.67 -13.35
C SER A 208 -4.43 -2.93 -13.55
N ASN A 209 -3.77 -4.02 -13.98
CA ASN A 209 -4.39 -5.34 -14.11
C ASN A 209 -4.88 -5.91 -12.75
N LEU A 210 -4.50 -5.28 -11.63
CA LEU A 210 -4.92 -5.66 -10.27
C LEU A 210 -6.31 -5.15 -9.92
N ASN A 211 -6.80 -4.11 -10.59
CA ASN A 211 -8.17 -3.62 -10.41
C ASN A 211 -9.19 -4.71 -10.70
N TYR A 212 -8.92 -5.50 -11.74
CA TYR A 212 -9.72 -6.67 -12.08
C TYR A 212 -9.80 -7.70 -10.94
N ALA A 213 -8.77 -7.83 -10.13
CA ALA A 213 -8.74 -8.75 -9.01
C ALA A 213 -9.61 -8.30 -7.82
N GLU A 214 -9.76 -6.99 -7.61
CA GLU A 214 -10.67 -6.42 -6.60
C GLU A 214 -12.13 -6.55 -7.06
N GLU A 215 -12.39 -6.26 -8.34
CA GLU A 215 -13.70 -6.35 -8.94
C GLU A 215 -14.16 -7.80 -9.12
N ALA A 216 -13.25 -8.73 -9.38
CA ALA A 216 -13.57 -10.14 -9.59
C ALA A 216 -14.12 -10.84 -8.34
N VAL A 217 -13.86 -10.32 -7.14
CA VAL A 217 -14.47 -10.85 -5.91
C VAL A 217 -15.98 -10.64 -5.89
N VAL A 218 -16.43 -9.58 -6.53
CA VAL A 218 -17.84 -9.27 -6.75
C VAL A 218 -18.25 -9.51 -8.19
N GLY A 219 -17.26 -9.70 -9.04
CA GLY A 219 -17.32 -9.83 -10.48
C GLY A 219 -17.90 -11.14 -11.00
N THR A 220 -18.93 -11.60 -10.38
CA THR A 220 -19.87 -12.56 -10.97
C THR A 220 -20.60 -11.98 -12.18
N GLY A 221 -19.96 -11.05 -12.92
CA GLY A 221 -20.52 -10.45 -14.13
C GLY A 221 -21.67 -9.47 -13.86
N ALA A 222 -21.75 -8.88 -12.68
CA ALA A 222 -22.68 -7.79 -12.44
C ALA A 222 -22.18 -6.53 -13.19
N ASP A 223 -22.52 -6.41 -14.46
CA ASP A 223 -22.43 -5.13 -15.16
C ASP A 223 -23.43 -4.18 -14.49
N PHE A 224 -22.91 -3.32 -13.61
CA PHE A 224 -23.72 -2.28 -13.01
C PHE A 224 -24.06 -1.22 -14.07
N ASN A 225 -25.34 -0.94 -14.25
CA ASN A 225 -25.80 0.09 -15.17
C ASN A 225 -25.40 1.51 -14.74
N GLN A 226 -25.16 1.69 -13.44
CA GLN A 226 -24.79 2.99 -12.84
C GLN A 226 -23.65 2.77 -11.86
N VAL A 227 -22.56 3.53 -12.05
CA VAL A 227 -21.35 3.45 -11.23
C VAL A 227 -20.99 4.83 -10.72
N VAL A 228 -20.75 4.95 -9.43
CA VAL A 228 -20.29 6.17 -8.74
C VAL A 228 -18.88 5.95 -8.27
N TYR A 229 -17.92 6.68 -8.84
CA TYR A 229 -16.50 6.58 -8.48
C TYR A 229 -16.17 7.49 -7.31
N ILE A 230 -15.58 6.95 -6.25
CA ILE A 230 -15.21 7.62 -5.01
C ILE A 230 -13.76 7.31 -4.67
N ASN A 231 -13.04 8.26 -4.07
CA ASN A 231 -11.61 8.10 -3.74
C ASN A 231 -11.37 7.65 -2.30
N ASP A 232 -12.27 7.94 -1.38
CA ASP A 232 -12.10 7.70 0.05
C ASP A 232 -13.33 7.06 0.70
N ARG A 233 -13.08 6.34 1.80
CA ARG A 233 -14.09 5.58 2.52
C ARG A 233 -15.16 6.46 3.19
N ALA A 234 -14.78 7.61 3.72
CA ALA A 234 -15.74 8.49 4.41
C ALA A 234 -16.79 9.04 3.44
N THR A 235 -16.35 9.50 2.26
CA THR A 235 -17.26 9.94 1.19
C THR A 235 -18.13 8.78 0.69
N ALA A 236 -17.56 7.59 0.47
CA ALA A 236 -18.31 6.40 0.03
C ALA A 236 -19.43 6.06 1.02
N TYR A 237 -19.12 6.00 2.32
CA TYR A 237 -20.11 5.70 3.34
C TYR A 237 -21.22 6.78 3.45
N ASN A 238 -20.87 8.05 3.29
CA ASN A 238 -21.86 9.11 3.25
C ASN A 238 -22.80 8.97 2.04
N VAL A 239 -22.27 8.64 0.85
CA VAL A 239 -23.10 8.41 -0.35
C VAL A 239 -24.06 7.23 -0.11
N ILE A 240 -23.54 6.09 0.35
CA ILE A 240 -24.36 4.89 0.63
C ILE A 240 -25.43 5.19 1.71
N ALA A 241 -25.06 5.90 2.79
CA ALA A 241 -25.96 6.20 3.89
C ALA A 241 -27.15 7.10 3.51
N HIS A 242 -27.03 7.90 2.44
CA HIS A 242 -28.04 8.88 2.04
C HIS A 242 -28.70 8.59 0.68
N THR A 243 -28.33 7.49 0.04
CA THR A 243 -28.88 7.11 -1.28
C THR A 243 -29.20 5.61 -1.30
N ASP A 244 -29.72 5.12 -2.42
CA ASP A 244 -29.86 3.69 -2.67
C ASP A 244 -28.64 3.09 -3.39
N CYS A 245 -27.49 3.76 -3.31
CA CYS A 245 -26.23 3.19 -3.76
C CYS A 245 -25.79 2.04 -2.86
N VAL A 246 -25.16 1.05 -3.47
CA VAL A 246 -24.59 -0.12 -2.79
C VAL A 246 -23.08 -0.16 -3.01
N SER A 247 -22.36 -0.82 -2.13
CA SER A 247 -20.94 -1.15 -2.33
C SER A 247 -20.66 -2.53 -1.76
N THR A 248 -19.66 -3.19 -2.27
CA THR A 248 -19.28 -4.54 -1.83
C THR A 248 -18.00 -4.51 -1.02
N GLY A 249 -17.83 -5.47 -0.12
CA GLY A 249 -16.64 -5.55 0.72
C GLY A 249 -16.66 -6.72 1.70
N SER A 250 -15.86 -6.60 2.75
CA SER A 250 -15.60 -7.66 3.73
C SER A 250 -16.77 -7.97 4.68
N GLY A 251 -17.79 -7.14 4.73
CA GLY A 251 -18.87 -7.27 5.72
C GLY A 251 -18.53 -6.74 7.12
N VAL A 252 -17.28 -6.47 7.38
CA VAL A 252 -16.80 -6.11 8.72
C VAL A 252 -16.94 -4.61 8.97
N LEU A 253 -17.90 -4.23 9.81
CA LEU A 253 -18.17 -2.87 10.25
C LEU A 253 -18.04 -2.78 11.79
N PRO A 254 -16.83 -2.66 12.35
CA PRO A 254 -16.66 -2.59 13.79
C PRO A 254 -17.41 -1.38 14.38
N LYS A 255 -18.07 -1.57 15.51
CA LYS A 255 -18.81 -0.52 16.20
C LYS A 255 -17.93 0.69 16.48
N GLY A 256 -18.38 1.87 16.09
CA GLY A 256 -17.65 3.14 16.25
C GLY A 256 -16.58 3.42 15.17
N TYR A 257 -16.28 2.47 14.26
CA TYR A 257 -15.32 2.64 13.17
C TYR A 257 -15.95 2.53 11.77
N GLY A 258 -17.16 2.02 11.69
CA GLY A 258 -18.01 2.06 10.51
C GLY A 258 -19.05 3.20 10.64
N ASP A 259 -19.93 3.29 9.67
CA ASP A 259 -21.09 4.19 9.73
C ASP A 259 -22.30 3.38 10.24
N GLU A 260 -22.84 3.74 11.38
CA GLU A 260 -23.98 3.03 12.02
C GLU A 260 -25.28 3.09 11.21
N ARG A 261 -25.35 3.96 10.21
CA ARG A 261 -26.46 4.03 9.26
C ARG A 261 -26.43 2.92 8.21
N LEU A 262 -25.27 2.25 8.08
CA LEU A 262 -25.06 1.15 7.15
C LEU A 262 -25.38 -0.19 7.80
N VAL A 263 -25.72 -1.14 6.94
CA VAL A 263 -25.78 -2.57 7.24
C VAL A 263 -24.98 -3.33 6.20
N ALA A 264 -24.48 -4.48 6.58
CA ALA A 264 -23.75 -5.39 5.73
C ALA A 264 -24.59 -6.67 5.55
N ILE A 265 -25.00 -6.96 4.33
CA ILE A 265 -25.79 -8.15 3.99
C ILE A 265 -24.91 -9.12 3.20
N PRO A 266 -24.84 -10.41 3.56
CA PRO A 266 -24.02 -11.38 2.84
C PRO A 266 -24.40 -11.46 1.36
N LEU A 267 -23.41 -11.57 0.48
CA LEU A 267 -23.65 -12.00 -0.90
C LEU A 267 -23.99 -13.50 -0.93
N SER A 268 -24.75 -13.92 -1.93
CA SER A 268 -25.13 -15.32 -2.08
C SER A 268 -23.89 -16.24 -2.21
N GLU A 269 -24.05 -17.52 -1.92
CA GLU A 269 -22.96 -18.52 -1.92
C GLU A 269 -22.26 -18.73 -3.27
N GLN A 270 -22.80 -18.17 -4.35
CA GLN A 270 -22.17 -18.21 -5.68
C GLN A 270 -20.91 -17.33 -5.79
N VAL A 271 -20.71 -16.43 -4.82
CA VAL A 271 -19.54 -15.58 -4.74
C VAL A 271 -18.53 -16.24 -3.79
N GLY A 272 -17.35 -16.59 -4.29
CA GLY A 272 -16.30 -17.25 -3.51
C GLY A 272 -15.84 -16.46 -2.29
N ASP A 273 -15.22 -17.14 -1.32
CA ASP A 273 -14.70 -16.53 -0.09
C ASP A 273 -13.52 -15.59 -0.36
N MET A 274 -13.42 -14.62 0.53
CA MET A 274 -12.28 -13.71 0.62
C MET A 274 -11.33 -14.18 1.74
N ARG A 275 -10.05 -14.36 1.43
CA ARG A 275 -9.01 -14.55 2.44
C ARG A 275 -8.33 -13.22 2.73
N LEU A 276 -8.67 -12.65 3.88
CA LEU A 276 -7.98 -11.49 4.42
C LEU A 276 -6.61 -11.92 4.95
N GLY A 277 -5.61 -11.11 4.73
CA GLY A 277 -4.27 -11.35 5.23
C GLY A 277 -3.38 -10.13 5.18
N TYR A 278 -2.13 -10.32 5.58
CA TYR A 278 -1.12 -9.29 5.43
C TYR A 278 0.03 -9.76 4.54
N VAL A 279 0.69 -8.81 3.93
CA VAL A 279 1.89 -9.01 3.12
C VAL A 279 3.07 -8.28 3.74
N LYS A 280 4.24 -8.88 3.63
CA LYS A 280 5.53 -8.30 4.02
C LYS A 280 6.64 -8.76 3.08
N LEU A 281 7.81 -8.15 3.16
CA LEU A 281 8.98 -8.65 2.44
C LEU A 281 9.37 -10.05 2.88
N ARG A 282 9.64 -10.90 1.89
CA ARG A 282 10.10 -12.29 2.10
C ARG A 282 11.43 -12.31 2.84
N GLY A 283 11.52 -13.20 3.83
CA GLY A 283 12.73 -13.38 4.63
C GLY A 283 13.06 -12.25 5.62
N ILE A 284 12.27 -11.17 5.64
CA ILE A 284 12.45 -10.10 6.63
C ILE A 284 11.40 -10.28 7.74
N PRO A 285 11.80 -10.48 9.01
CA PRO A 285 10.87 -10.58 10.12
C PRO A 285 10.16 -9.22 10.33
N LEU A 286 8.92 -9.26 10.81
CA LEU A 286 8.23 -8.06 11.28
C LEU A 286 9.02 -7.46 12.46
N SER A 287 8.98 -6.13 12.56
CA SER A 287 9.41 -5.44 13.78
C SER A 287 8.50 -5.82 14.96
N GLU A 288 8.91 -5.54 16.19
CA GLU A 288 8.08 -5.75 17.38
C GLU A 288 6.72 -5.04 17.25
N HIS A 289 6.72 -3.80 16.78
CA HIS A 289 5.50 -3.02 16.54
C HIS A 289 4.64 -3.63 15.42
N GLY A 290 5.26 -4.11 14.34
CA GLY A 290 4.56 -4.79 13.25
C GLY A 290 3.91 -6.10 13.71
N ALA A 291 4.61 -6.91 14.51
CA ALA A 291 4.07 -8.13 15.08
C ALA A 291 2.89 -7.83 16.02
N ARG A 292 3.03 -6.84 16.89
CA ARG A 292 1.95 -6.38 17.80
C ARG A 292 0.71 -5.93 17.03
N PHE A 293 0.87 -5.14 15.97
CA PHE A 293 -0.26 -4.74 15.13
C PHE A 293 -0.97 -5.93 14.47
N VAL A 294 -0.21 -6.89 13.95
CA VAL A 294 -0.77 -8.13 13.37
C VAL A 294 -1.53 -8.95 14.42
N ASP A 295 -1.04 -9.00 15.65
CA ASP A 295 -1.73 -9.74 16.73
C ASP A 295 -3.05 -9.06 17.13
N ILE A 296 -3.11 -7.72 17.13
CA ILE A 296 -4.36 -6.97 17.30
C ILE A 296 -5.34 -7.29 16.16
N LEU A 297 -4.86 -7.29 14.91
CA LEU A 297 -5.71 -7.67 13.75
C LEU A 297 -6.29 -9.09 13.91
N LYS A 298 -5.48 -10.05 14.36
CA LYS A 298 -5.95 -11.42 14.61
C LYS A 298 -7.04 -11.46 15.68
N GLN A 299 -6.88 -10.70 16.77
CA GLN A 299 -7.87 -10.62 17.85
C GLN A 299 -9.19 -10.05 17.33
N ILE A 300 -9.13 -8.92 16.59
CA ILE A 300 -10.32 -8.31 15.98
C ILE A 300 -11.02 -9.31 15.03
N MET A 301 -10.26 -10.05 14.22
CA MET A 301 -10.83 -11.03 13.30
C MET A 301 -11.45 -12.23 14.02
N ALA A 302 -10.88 -12.66 15.17
CA ALA A 302 -11.46 -13.72 15.99
C ALA A 302 -12.78 -13.29 16.63
N GLU A 303 -12.86 -12.08 17.19
CA GLU A 303 -14.09 -11.50 17.74
C GLU A 303 -15.22 -11.48 16.70
N ILE A 304 -14.92 -11.10 15.46
CA ILE A 304 -15.90 -11.04 14.37
C ILE A 304 -16.35 -12.44 13.92
N GLY A 305 -15.44 -13.42 13.92
CA GLY A 305 -15.77 -14.81 13.56
C GLY A 305 -16.66 -15.51 14.59
N GLU A 306 -16.77 -14.98 15.80
CA GLU A 306 -17.70 -15.43 16.84
C GLU A 306 -19.08 -14.73 16.77
N GLU A 307 -19.17 -13.59 16.07
CA GLU A 307 -20.40 -12.80 15.90
C GLU A 307 -21.16 -13.14 14.59
N ILE A 308 -20.55 -13.92 13.67
CA ILE A 308 -21.14 -14.36 12.39
C ILE A 308 -21.45 -15.86 12.43
#